data_cfb4b07ffe9db7da06d37f115c014c1e
#
_entry.id   cfb4b07ffe9db7da06d37f115c014c1e
#
_cell.length_a   1.000
_cell.length_b   1.000
_cell.length_c   1.000
_cell.angle_alpha   90.00
_cell.angle_beta   90.00
_cell.angle_gamma   90.00
#
_symmetry.space_group_name_H-M   'P 1'
#
loop_
_entity.id
_entity.type
_entity.pdbx_description
1 polymer ?
#
loop_
_entity_poly.entity_id
_entity_poly.type
_entity_poly.pdbx_seq_one_letter_code
_entity_poly.pdbx_strand_id
1 'polypeptide(L)'
;MAHVITRPCCNDASCVSVCPVNCIHPTPDEPEFLTAEALYIDPETCIDCGACIDECPVEAIIPDDQLDERDEPYLQINADYYKDHDVEGGLVPPRKAPKLPEKELHVAVVGAGPAAFYAAEELVRKPAIKVDMFDRLPTPYGLVRAGVAPDHSATKGVEKTFASVAAKKNFTYYLNVEVGKHISHDELVARYHAVIYAVGAATDKRLGIEGEDLRNSVAATQFVAWYNGHPDFADLDVDLSGERAVVVGNGNVALDVARILVTDPDELAKTDIADHALAKLRESNISEVVLLGRRGVAQAAYTNSEFLALGDVDGVDVVIDPDELVLDPASEAAQSDDTLDSTIATKVRLAREFAERPQTPGNKRIVFRFLTSPVEIAGDGEVATLTCVRNAYADATGTVAVTPTEDRFDLETGLVLRAIGYRGVPVTDLPFDEGHGVVPNTEGRVQTAADGDVMPGLYVTGWIKRGATGGIGMNRICGQETAQAVIADFVAAAFDDPSTSRDDVAALVADRGANRIDLTGWKAIDAAEKSAGRATGRVRTKFVSISEFEAAATAGAQ
;
A
#
# COMPACT_ATOMS: atom_id res chain seq x y z
N MET A 1 -13.65 29.46 7.51
CA MET A 1 -13.74 28.03 7.81
C MET A 1 -13.25 27.31 6.58
N ALA A 2 -12.39 26.34 6.75
CA ALA A 2 -11.84 25.55 5.67
C ALA A 2 -11.99 24.05 6.01
N HIS A 3 -11.79 23.18 5.05
CA HIS A 3 -11.68 21.75 5.31
C HIS A 3 -10.20 21.37 5.45
N VAL A 4 -9.94 20.27 6.15
CA VAL A 4 -8.61 19.77 6.45
C VAL A 4 -8.52 18.30 6.05
N ILE A 5 -7.45 17.92 5.37
CA ILE A 5 -7.15 16.53 5.06
C ILE A 5 -6.33 15.94 6.20
N THR A 6 -6.81 14.82 6.75
CA THR A 6 -6.24 14.12 7.90
C THR A 6 -5.60 12.79 7.52
N ARG A 7 -5.10 12.04 8.51
CA ARG A 7 -4.32 10.79 8.37
C ARG A 7 -4.86 9.75 7.38
N PRO A 8 -6.17 9.46 7.29
CA PRO A 8 -6.65 8.40 6.40
C PRO A 8 -6.45 8.65 4.91
N CYS A 9 -6.01 9.86 4.51
CA CYS A 9 -5.83 10.20 3.11
C CYS A 9 -4.99 9.16 2.36
N CYS A 10 -5.52 8.63 1.27
CA CYS A 10 -4.89 7.61 0.45
C CYS A 10 -4.39 8.14 -0.90
N ASN A 11 -4.40 9.45 -1.12
CA ASN A 11 -3.99 10.16 -2.35
C ASN A 11 -4.77 9.69 -3.61
N ASP A 12 -6.04 9.30 -3.48
CA ASP A 12 -6.81 8.84 -4.62
C ASP A 12 -7.33 9.98 -5.53
N ALA A 13 -7.20 11.22 -5.06
CA ALA A 13 -7.57 12.46 -5.75
C ALA A 13 -9.04 12.55 -6.21
N SER A 14 -9.96 11.77 -5.63
CA SER A 14 -11.39 11.92 -5.91
C SER A 14 -11.89 13.33 -5.53
N CYS A 15 -11.39 13.87 -4.42
CA CYS A 15 -11.72 15.19 -3.90
C CYS A 15 -11.26 16.35 -4.81
N VAL A 16 -10.16 16.17 -5.56
CA VAL A 16 -9.61 17.20 -6.47
C VAL A 16 -10.60 17.56 -7.57
N SER A 17 -11.21 16.54 -8.20
CA SER A 17 -12.08 16.74 -9.36
C SER A 17 -13.40 17.47 -9.05
N VAL A 18 -13.80 17.56 -7.79
CA VAL A 18 -15.06 18.17 -7.34
C VAL A 18 -14.84 19.52 -6.65
N CYS A 19 -13.59 19.89 -6.40
CA CYS A 19 -13.27 21.19 -5.82
C CYS A 19 -13.54 22.34 -6.83
N PRO A 20 -14.51 23.24 -6.56
CA PRO A 20 -14.87 24.28 -7.52
C PRO A 20 -13.84 25.40 -7.62
N VAL A 21 -12.92 25.49 -6.65
CA VAL A 21 -11.91 26.56 -6.57
C VAL A 21 -10.49 26.03 -6.73
N ASN A 22 -10.32 24.72 -7.00
CA ASN A 22 -9.02 24.06 -7.16
C ASN A 22 -8.07 24.34 -5.97
N CYS A 23 -8.55 24.15 -4.75
CA CYS A 23 -7.75 24.38 -3.53
C CYS A 23 -7.19 23.08 -2.93
N ILE A 24 -7.20 21.96 -3.67
CA ILE A 24 -6.70 20.67 -3.21
C ILE A 24 -5.52 20.24 -4.08
N HIS A 25 -4.33 20.19 -3.49
CA HIS A 25 -3.07 19.91 -4.16
C HIS A 25 -2.23 18.89 -3.39
N PRO A 26 -1.23 18.24 -4.06
CA PRO A 26 -1.01 18.32 -5.50
C PRO A 26 -2.11 17.61 -6.29
N THR A 27 -2.40 18.10 -7.49
CA THR A 27 -3.31 17.42 -8.41
C THR A 27 -2.58 16.32 -9.18
N PRO A 28 -3.29 15.32 -9.75
CA PRO A 28 -2.67 14.25 -10.54
C PRO A 28 -1.84 14.71 -11.76
N ASP A 29 -2.03 15.93 -12.22
CA ASP A 29 -1.30 16.51 -13.36
C ASP A 29 -0.02 17.24 -12.90
N GLU A 30 0.21 17.39 -11.59
CA GLU A 30 1.38 18.04 -11.00
C GLU A 30 2.49 17.02 -10.68
N PRO A 31 3.77 17.33 -10.95
CA PRO A 31 4.89 16.41 -10.69
C PRO A 31 4.99 15.99 -9.22
N GLU A 32 4.67 16.89 -8.30
CA GLU A 32 4.70 16.72 -6.84
C GLU A 32 3.74 15.63 -6.37
N PHE A 33 2.68 15.34 -7.13
CA PHE A 33 1.73 14.28 -6.80
C PHE A 33 2.40 12.91 -6.61
N LEU A 34 3.48 12.65 -7.35
CA LEU A 34 4.19 11.37 -7.28
C LEU A 34 5.00 11.20 -6.00
N THR A 35 5.28 12.28 -5.30
CA THR A 35 6.14 12.32 -4.11
C THR A 35 5.41 12.79 -2.85
N ALA A 36 4.24 13.43 -2.98
CA ALA A 36 3.48 13.93 -1.86
C ALA A 36 3.00 12.81 -0.92
N GLU A 37 3.14 13.05 0.37
CA GLU A 37 2.70 12.13 1.43
C GLU A 37 1.16 12.04 1.51
N ALA A 38 0.47 13.14 1.27
CA ALA A 38 -0.99 13.29 1.26
C ALA A 38 -1.39 14.35 0.23
N LEU A 39 -2.69 14.57 0.06
CA LEU A 39 -3.21 15.79 -0.53
C LEU A 39 -3.43 16.82 0.59
N TYR A 40 -3.45 18.07 0.22
CA TYR A 40 -3.59 19.20 1.16
C TYR A 40 -4.64 20.17 0.66
N ILE A 41 -5.39 20.75 1.58
CA ILE A 41 -6.38 21.81 1.27
C ILE A 41 -5.80 23.15 1.67
N ASP A 42 -5.78 24.10 0.73
CA ASP A 42 -5.36 25.47 0.99
C ASP A 42 -6.43 26.19 1.85
N PRO A 43 -6.10 26.55 3.10
CA PRO A 43 -7.06 27.20 3.97
C PRO A 43 -7.44 28.64 3.53
N GLU A 44 -6.62 29.29 2.67
CA GLU A 44 -6.88 30.63 2.19
C GLU A 44 -7.88 30.66 1.03
N THR A 45 -7.84 29.66 0.15
CA THR A 45 -8.68 29.58 -1.04
C THR A 45 -9.90 28.67 -0.88
N CYS A 46 -9.94 27.82 0.15
CA CYS A 46 -11.09 26.97 0.44
C CYS A 46 -12.35 27.79 0.77
N ILE A 47 -13.45 27.50 0.08
CA ILE A 47 -14.74 28.20 0.27
C ILE A 47 -15.75 27.43 1.14
N ASP A 48 -15.30 26.39 1.83
CA ASP A 48 -16.12 25.62 2.77
C ASP A 48 -17.41 25.03 2.15
N CYS A 49 -17.32 24.53 0.90
CA CYS A 49 -18.48 24.01 0.17
C CYS A 49 -18.83 22.55 0.49
N GLY A 50 -17.93 21.78 1.11
CA GLY A 50 -18.13 20.39 1.53
C GLY A 50 -18.13 19.33 0.44
N ALA A 51 -18.02 19.69 -0.85
CA ALA A 51 -18.08 18.73 -1.96
C ALA A 51 -16.99 17.65 -1.89
N CYS A 52 -15.82 17.98 -1.35
CA CYS A 52 -14.70 17.06 -1.20
C CYS A 52 -14.95 15.97 -0.12
N ILE A 53 -15.77 16.25 0.89
CA ILE A 53 -16.11 15.29 1.96
C ILE A 53 -16.87 14.11 1.36
N ASP A 54 -17.93 14.40 0.57
CA ASP A 54 -18.80 13.38 0.00
C ASP A 54 -18.08 12.46 -0.98
N GLU A 55 -17.03 12.96 -1.65
CA GLU A 55 -16.24 12.20 -2.63
C GLU A 55 -15.05 11.45 -2.01
N CYS A 56 -14.70 11.72 -0.75
CA CYS A 56 -13.57 11.06 -0.10
C CYS A 56 -13.93 9.61 0.29
N PRO A 57 -13.33 8.59 -0.34
CA PRO A 57 -13.70 7.20 -0.07
C PRO A 57 -13.23 6.70 1.30
N VAL A 58 -12.32 7.45 1.95
CA VAL A 58 -11.67 7.08 3.22
C VAL A 58 -12.03 8.05 4.35
N GLU A 59 -12.97 8.97 4.13
CA GLU A 59 -13.48 9.91 5.14
C GLU A 59 -12.35 10.74 5.80
N ALA A 60 -11.32 11.12 5.01
CA ALA A 60 -10.15 11.83 5.49
C ALA A 60 -10.33 13.36 5.57
N ILE A 61 -11.48 13.92 5.17
CA ILE A 61 -11.68 15.35 5.07
C ILE A 61 -12.68 15.80 6.13
N ILE A 62 -12.24 16.70 7.01
CA ILE A 62 -13.00 17.19 8.16
C ILE A 62 -13.04 18.73 8.12
N PRO A 63 -14.18 19.39 8.45
CA PRO A 63 -14.20 20.82 8.68
C PRO A 63 -13.26 21.23 9.83
N ASP A 64 -12.58 22.37 9.71
CA ASP A 64 -11.60 22.85 10.68
C ASP A 64 -12.16 23.05 12.10
N ASP A 65 -13.45 23.36 12.23
CA ASP A 65 -14.14 23.54 13.51
C ASP A 65 -14.65 22.21 14.14
N GLN A 66 -14.44 21.07 13.47
CA GLN A 66 -14.86 19.73 13.93
C GLN A 66 -13.69 18.80 14.19
N LEU A 67 -12.44 19.28 14.11
CA LEU A 67 -11.26 18.51 14.42
C LEU A 67 -11.22 18.19 15.92
N ASP A 68 -10.81 16.97 16.26
CA ASP A 68 -10.46 16.62 17.64
C ASP A 68 -8.98 16.95 17.93
N GLU A 69 -8.54 16.75 19.18
CA GLU A 69 -7.16 17.07 19.60
C GLU A 69 -6.08 16.29 18.79
N ARG A 70 -6.41 15.12 18.28
CA ARG A 70 -5.49 14.28 17.48
C ARG A 70 -5.37 14.81 16.05
N ASP A 71 -6.44 15.42 15.55
CA ASP A 71 -6.50 15.94 14.18
C ASP A 71 -6.09 17.41 14.07
N GLU A 72 -6.06 18.18 15.18
CA GLU A 72 -5.61 19.59 15.18
C GLU A 72 -4.26 19.84 14.47
N PRO A 73 -3.22 18.96 14.61
CA PRO A 73 -1.94 19.19 13.92
C PRO A 73 -2.04 19.26 12.40
N TYR A 74 -3.09 18.63 11.82
CA TYR A 74 -3.30 18.65 10.36
C TYR A 74 -3.68 20.00 9.81
N LEU A 75 -4.20 20.93 10.62
CA LEU A 75 -4.40 22.34 10.23
C LEU A 75 -3.08 22.95 9.72
N GLN A 76 -2.03 22.79 10.52
CA GLN A 76 -0.73 23.33 10.19
C GLN A 76 -0.06 22.56 9.05
N ILE A 77 -0.18 21.23 9.02
CA ILE A 77 0.39 20.37 7.96
C ILE A 77 -0.21 20.74 6.60
N ASN A 78 -1.54 20.96 6.50
CA ASN A 78 -2.18 21.39 5.26
C ASN A 78 -1.71 22.80 4.84
N ALA A 79 -1.65 23.74 5.77
CA ALA A 79 -1.22 25.12 5.49
C ALA A 79 0.28 25.19 5.09
N ASP A 80 1.13 24.36 5.70
CA ASP A 80 2.58 24.36 5.45
C ASP A 80 2.91 23.98 4.02
N TYR A 81 2.15 23.05 3.40
CA TYR A 81 2.34 22.66 2.01
C TYR A 81 2.33 23.89 1.07
N TYR A 82 1.44 24.85 1.29
CA TYR A 82 1.26 26.02 0.44
C TYR A 82 2.31 27.12 0.67
N LYS A 83 3.20 26.97 1.66
CA LYS A 83 4.34 27.89 1.84
C LYS A 83 5.41 27.67 0.77
N ASP A 84 5.57 26.42 0.31
CA ASP A 84 6.59 26.01 -0.63
C ASP A 84 6.05 25.82 -2.05
N HIS A 85 4.71 25.80 -2.21
CA HIS A 85 4.04 25.48 -3.46
C HIS A 85 3.06 26.60 -3.85
N ASP A 86 3.48 27.43 -4.80
CA ASP A 86 2.60 28.39 -5.46
C ASP A 86 1.67 27.64 -6.42
N VAL A 87 0.38 27.58 -6.10
CA VAL A 87 -0.62 26.88 -6.91
C VAL A 87 -1.57 27.86 -7.57
N GLU A 88 -1.78 27.71 -8.88
CA GLU A 88 -2.77 28.52 -9.59
C GLU A 88 -4.17 27.97 -9.31
N GLY A 89 -5.01 28.75 -8.65
CA GLY A 89 -6.45 28.47 -8.55
C GLY A 89 -7.11 28.51 -9.93
N GLY A 90 -8.11 27.67 -10.16
CA GLY A 90 -8.85 27.71 -11.41
C GLY A 90 -9.72 26.49 -11.65
N LEU A 91 -10.62 26.58 -12.63
CA LEU A 91 -11.45 25.44 -13.06
C LEU A 91 -10.64 24.51 -13.96
N VAL A 92 -10.51 23.24 -13.56
CA VAL A 92 -9.97 22.20 -14.42
C VAL A 92 -11.03 21.82 -15.47
N PRO A 93 -10.80 22.05 -16.77
CA PRO A 93 -11.79 21.70 -17.79
C PRO A 93 -11.96 20.17 -17.88
N PRO A 94 -13.19 19.66 -17.98
CA PRO A 94 -13.42 18.23 -18.10
C PRO A 94 -12.78 17.69 -19.39
N ARG A 95 -12.00 16.61 -19.27
CA ARG A 95 -11.42 15.90 -20.42
C ARG A 95 -12.53 15.30 -21.28
N LYS A 96 -12.53 15.58 -22.59
CA LYS A 96 -13.48 14.97 -23.51
C LYS A 96 -13.16 13.48 -23.66
N ALA A 97 -14.13 12.63 -23.32
CA ALA A 97 -14.01 11.20 -23.53
C ALA A 97 -13.92 10.86 -25.03
N PRO A 98 -13.00 9.97 -25.45
CA PRO A 98 -12.90 9.53 -26.82
C PRO A 98 -14.18 8.78 -27.26
N LYS A 99 -14.58 8.94 -28.52
CA LYS A 99 -15.68 8.19 -29.12
C LYS A 99 -15.20 6.79 -29.48
N LEU A 100 -15.83 5.77 -28.86
CA LEU A 100 -15.47 4.38 -29.12
C LEU A 100 -16.05 3.87 -30.45
N PRO A 101 -15.40 2.87 -31.06
CA PRO A 101 -15.95 2.11 -32.18
C PRO A 101 -17.26 1.40 -31.81
N GLU A 102 -18.11 1.09 -32.79
CA GLU A 102 -19.33 0.29 -32.63
C GLU A 102 -18.99 -1.23 -32.54
N LYS A 103 -18.11 -1.60 -31.65
CA LYS A 103 -17.62 -2.96 -31.42
C LYS A 103 -17.42 -3.16 -29.91
N GLU A 104 -17.64 -4.39 -29.40
CA GLU A 104 -17.30 -4.71 -28.01
C GLU A 104 -15.80 -4.94 -27.87
N LEU A 105 -15.24 -4.43 -26.77
CA LEU A 105 -13.87 -4.70 -26.35
C LEU A 105 -13.92 -5.64 -25.13
N HIS A 106 -13.24 -6.78 -25.22
CA HIS A 106 -13.11 -7.72 -24.12
C HIS A 106 -11.72 -7.61 -23.50
N VAL A 107 -11.66 -7.32 -22.21
CA VAL A 107 -10.41 -7.11 -21.45
C VAL A 107 -10.35 -8.10 -20.29
N ALA A 108 -9.25 -8.85 -20.20
CA ALA A 108 -8.91 -9.62 -19.01
C ALA A 108 -8.01 -8.77 -18.10
N VAL A 109 -8.31 -8.77 -16.80
CA VAL A 109 -7.46 -8.14 -15.77
C VAL A 109 -6.99 -9.24 -14.83
N VAL A 110 -5.68 -9.43 -14.71
CA VAL A 110 -5.05 -10.47 -13.87
C VAL A 110 -4.52 -9.81 -12.59
N GLY A 111 -5.15 -10.15 -11.47
CA GLY A 111 -5.02 -9.53 -10.16
C GLY A 111 -6.28 -8.74 -9.81
N ALA A 112 -6.65 -8.69 -8.52
CA ALA A 112 -7.78 -7.95 -7.99
C ALA A 112 -7.37 -6.95 -6.89
N GLY A 113 -6.16 -6.38 -7.00
CA GLY A 113 -5.67 -5.32 -6.13
C GLY A 113 -6.11 -3.91 -6.58
N PRO A 114 -5.70 -2.84 -5.87
CA PRO A 114 -6.10 -1.46 -6.17
C PRO A 114 -5.86 -1.04 -7.61
N ALA A 115 -4.68 -1.33 -8.19
CA ALA A 115 -4.36 -0.97 -9.57
C ALA A 115 -5.29 -1.63 -10.59
N ALA A 116 -5.67 -2.91 -10.34
CA ALA A 116 -6.64 -3.63 -11.14
C ALA A 116 -8.01 -2.96 -11.12
N PHE A 117 -8.48 -2.58 -9.92
CA PHE A 117 -9.77 -1.91 -9.77
C PHE A 117 -9.82 -0.53 -10.39
N TYR A 118 -8.78 0.28 -10.25
CA TYR A 118 -8.74 1.60 -10.89
C TYR A 118 -8.65 1.51 -12.42
N ALA A 119 -7.93 0.53 -12.96
CA ALA A 119 -7.97 0.26 -14.40
C ALA A 119 -9.37 -0.22 -14.83
N ALA A 120 -9.97 -1.15 -14.10
CA ALA A 120 -11.32 -1.64 -14.37
C ALA A 120 -12.37 -0.52 -14.26
N GLU A 121 -12.26 0.38 -13.27
CA GLU A 121 -13.15 1.54 -13.09
C GLU A 121 -13.24 2.37 -14.35
N GLU A 122 -12.09 2.74 -14.93
CA GLU A 122 -12.04 3.54 -16.16
C GLU A 122 -12.63 2.79 -17.35
N LEU A 123 -12.35 1.49 -17.48
CA LEU A 123 -12.85 0.65 -18.56
C LEU A 123 -14.38 0.45 -18.49
N VAL A 124 -14.92 0.10 -17.32
CA VAL A 124 -16.35 -0.22 -17.19
C VAL A 124 -17.28 1.00 -17.28
N ARG A 125 -16.73 2.22 -17.20
CA ARG A 125 -17.47 3.45 -17.54
C ARG A 125 -17.99 3.45 -18.98
N LYS A 126 -17.41 2.61 -19.84
CA LYS A 126 -17.78 2.43 -21.26
C LYS A 126 -18.58 1.12 -21.40
N PRO A 127 -19.90 1.14 -21.66
CA PRO A 127 -20.71 -0.08 -21.72
C PRO A 127 -20.24 -1.09 -22.79
N ALA A 128 -19.56 -0.63 -23.85
CA ALA A 128 -19.01 -1.47 -24.90
C ALA A 128 -17.75 -2.25 -24.44
N ILE A 129 -17.16 -1.92 -23.29
CA ILE A 129 -15.99 -2.62 -22.77
C ILE A 129 -16.47 -3.62 -21.71
N LYS A 130 -16.11 -4.89 -21.88
CA LYS A 130 -16.39 -5.98 -20.93
C LYS A 130 -15.11 -6.34 -20.23
N VAL A 131 -15.15 -6.39 -18.90
CA VAL A 131 -13.98 -6.69 -18.06
C VAL A 131 -14.22 -7.98 -17.28
N ASP A 132 -13.30 -8.94 -17.43
CA ASP A 132 -13.22 -10.14 -16.62
C ASP A 132 -11.96 -10.04 -15.74
N MET A 133 -12.15 -10.06 -14.42
CA MET A 133 -11.07 -9.91 -13.44
C MET A 133 -10.76 -11.25 -12.77
N PHE A 134 -9.49 -11.67 -12.88
CA PHE A 134 -8.99 -12.94 -12.37
C PHE A 134 -8.12 -12.70 -11.13
N ASP A 135 -8.31 -13.48 -10.08
CA ASP A 135 -7.39 -13.51 -8.95
C ASP A 135 -7.26 -14.93 -8.41
N ARG A 136 -6.04 -15.31 -8.03
CA ARG A 136 -5.77 -16.62 -7.43
C ARG A 136 -6.38 -16.75 -6.03
N LEU A 137 -6.62 -15.62 -5.35
CA LEU A 137 -7.24 -15.59 -4.03
C LEU A 137 -8.77 -15.63 -4.14
N PRO A 138 -9.45 -16.22 -3.16
CA PRO A 138 -10.90 -16.27 -3.09
C PRO A 138 -11.55 -14.91 -2.78
N THR A 139 -10.75 -13.92 -2.42
CA THR A 139 -11.19 -12.58 -2.02
C THR A 139 -10.50 -11.50 -2.85
N PRO A 140 -11.21 -10.43 -3.25
CA PRO A 140 -10.62 -9.30 -3.97
C PRO A 140 -9.91 -8.32 -3.03
N TYR A 141 -9.45 -7.22 -3.60
CA TYR A 141 -8.89 -6.00 -3.00
C TYR A 141 -7.39 -6.08 -2.67
N GLY A 142 -6.74 -7.23 -2.85
CA GLY A 142 -5.29 -7.38 -2.69
C GLY A 142 -4.79 -6.81 -1.35
N LEU A 143 -3.82 -5.90 -1.40
CA LEU A 143 -3.22 -5.31 -0.19
C LEU A 143 -4.16 -4.36 0.58
N VAL A 144 -5.27 -3.89 0.04
CA VAL A 144 -6.25 -3.16 0.85
C VAL A 144 -6.81 -4.09 1.93
N ARG A 145 -7.11 -5.35 1.57
CA ARG A 145 -7.56 -6.37 2.52
C ARG A 145 -6.41 -6.99 3.31
N ALA A 146 -5.30 -7.33 2.64
CA ALA A 146 -4.24 -8.18 3.20
C ALA A 146 -2.94 -7.42 3.53
N GLY A 147 -2.88 -6.11 3.35
CA GLY A 147 -1.69 -5.30 3.57
C GLY A 147 -1.92 -4.05 4.44
N VAL A 148 -3.04 -3.35 4.27
CA VAL A 148 -3.39 -2.22 5.13
C VAL A 148 -3.58 -2.71 6.56
N ALA A 149 -2.97 -2.01 7.52
CA ALA A 149 -3.01 -2.41 8.93
C ALA A 149 -4.46 -2.56 9.45
N PRO A 150 -4.72 -3.50 10.37
CA PRO A 150 -6.08 -3.77 10.87
C PRO A 150 -6.74 -2.56 11.52
N ASP A 151 -5.98 -1.71 12.15
CA ASP A 151 -6.41 -0.48 12.82
C ASP A 151 -6.61 0.71 11.88
N HIS A 152 -6.29 0.58 10.59
CA HIS A 152 -6.54 1.58 9.54
C HIS A 152 -7.87 1.33 8.83
N SER A 153 -8.96 1.23 9.58
CA SER A 153 -10.29 0.89 9.04
C SER A 153 -10.82 1.93 8.06
N ALA A 154 -10.54 3.22 8.27
CA ALA A 154 -10.94 4.29 7.37
C ALA A 154 -10.27 4.15 5.99
N THR A 155 -8.96 3.90 5.94
CA THR A 155 -8.22 3.67 4.69
C THR A 155 -8.77 2.48 3.90
N LYS A 156 -9.25 1.43 4.59
CA LYS A 156 -9.95 0.29 3.95
C LYS A 156 -11.30 0.68 3.34
N GLY A 157 -11.84 1.86 3.66
CA GLY A 157 -13.09 2.39 3.09
C GLY A 157 -13.09 2.47 1.57
N VAL A 158 -11.92 2.53 0.91
CA VAL A 158 -11.78 2.47 -0.55
C VAL A 158 -12.41 1.21 -1.17
N GLU A 159 -12.61 0.14 -0.38
CA GLU A 159 -13.35 -1.06 -0.81
C GLU A 159 -14.76 -0.73 -1.31
N LYS A 160 -15.40 0.33 -0.80
CA LYS A 160 -16.72 0.80 -1.27
C LYS A 160 -16.69 1.19 -2.76
N THR A 161 -15.62 1.90 -3.17
CA THR A 161 -15.40 2.28 -4.57
C THR A 161 -15.21 1.02 -5.44
N PHE A 162 -14.38 0.09 -5.01
CA PHE A 162 -14.12 -1.15 -5.75
C PHE A 162 -15.37 -2.04 -5.85
N ALA A 163 -16.18 -2.11 -4.80
CA ALA A 163 -17.46 -2.81 -4.82
C ALA A 163 -18.44 -2.19 -5.84
N SER A 164 -18.40 -0.86 -6.03
CA SER A 164 -19.22 -0.17 -7.04
C SER A 164 -18.81 -0.54 -8.47
N VAL A 165 -17.52 -0.74 -8.72
CA VAL A 165 -16.98 -1.23 -10.00
C VAL A 165 -17.45 -2.65 -10.25
N ALA A 166 -17.30 -3.54 -9.27
CA ALA A 166 -17.70 -4.94 -9.37
C ALA A 166 -19.21 -5.14 -9.59
N ALA A 167 -20.04 -4.17 -9.19
CA ALA A 167 -21.50 -4.20 -9.40
C ALA A 167 -21.93 -3.81 -10.83
N LYS A 168 -21.03 -3.36 -11.70
CA LYS A 168 -21.35 -2.98 -13.09
C LYS A 168 -21.70 -4.22 -13.92
N LYS A 169 -22.70 -4.10 -14.83
CA LYS A 169 -23.16 -5.21 -15.68
C LYS A 169 -22.11 -5.76 -16.66
N ASN A 170 -21.11 -4.96 -16.97
CA ASN A 170 -20.02 -5.29 -17.88
C ASN A 170 -18.74 -5.69 -17.14
N PHE A 171 -18.87 -6.12 -15.87
CA PHE A 171 -17.79 -6.63 -15.05
C PHE A 171 -18.10 -8.04 -14.57
N THR A 172 -17.09 -8.94 -14.56
CA THR A 172 -17.22 -10.31 -14.07
C THR A 172 -16.01 -10.69 -13.22
N TYR A 173 -16.24 -11.33 -12.04
CA TYR A 173 -15.20 -11.92 -11.23
C TYR A 173 -14.89 -13.38 -11.62
N TYR A 174 -13.60 -13.67 -11.59
CA TYR A 174 -13.00 -15.00 -11.58
C TYR A 174 -12.03 -15.09 -10.40
N LEU A 175 -12.55 -15.01 -9.16
CA LEU A 175 -11.75 -15.20 -7.95
C LEU A 175 -11.52 -16.69 -7.70
N ASN A 176 -10.45 -17.04 -6.96
CA ASN A 176 -9.98 -18.40 -6.76
C ASN A 176 -9.56 -19.08 -8.08
N VAL A 177 -9.13 -18.26 -9.06
CA VAL A 177 -8.68 -18.71 -10.39
C VAL A 177 -7.28 -18.18 -10.64
N GLU A 178 -6.30 -19.09 -10.68
CA GLU A 178 -4.90 -18.76 -10.87
C GLU A 178 -4.55 -18.82 -12.36
N VAL A 179 -4.11 -17.69 -12.90
CA VAL A 179 -3.55 -17.61 -14.26
C VAL A 179 -2.17 -18.28 -14.25
N GLY A 180 -1.91 -19.11 -15.25
CA GLY A 180 -0.75 -20.02 -15.29
C GLY A 180 -1.04 -21.43 -14.78
N LYS A 181 -2.16 -21.63 -14.05
CA LYS A 181 -2.59 -22.93 -13.56
C LYS A 181 -3.97 -23.35 -14.10
N HIS A 182 -4.99 -22.53 -13.89
CA HIS A 182 -6.37 -22.82 -14.30
C HIS A 182 -6.70 -22.24 -15.70
N ILE A 183 -6.01 -21.21 -16.13
CA ILE A 183 -6.04 -20.65 -17.47
C ILE A 183 -4.64 -20.13 -17.81
N SER A 184 -4.10 -20.45 -18.99
CA SER A 184 -2.77 -20.02 -19.40
C SER A 184 -2.77 -18.60 -19.96
N HIS A 185 -1.58 -17.99 -20.09
CA HIS A 185 -1.37 -16.72 -20.78
C HIS A 185 -1.90 -16.76 -22.21
N ASP A 186 -1.53 -17.77 -23.00
CA ASP A 186 -1.95 -17.92 -24.40
C ASP A 186 -3.47 -18.06 -24.53
N GLU A 187 -4.11 -18.72 -23.58
CA GLU A 187 -5.57 -18.89 -23.58
C GLU A 187 -6.29 -17.57 -23.26
N LEU A 188 -5.70 -16.70 -22.44
CA LEU A 188 -6.21 -15.34 -22.24
C LEU A 188 -6.03 -14.51 -23.51
N VAL A 189 -4.85 -14.50 -24.11
CA VAL A 189 -4.58 -13.78 -25.35
C VAL A 189 -5.49 -14.23 -26.49
N ALA A 190 -5.81 -15.53 -26.58
CA ALA A 190 -6.73 -16.06 -27.59
C ALA A 190 -8.19 -15.62 -27.39
N ARG A 191 -8.62 -15.20 -26.17
CA ARG A 191 -10.01 -14.92 -25.80
C ARG A 191 -10.32 -13.45 -25.56
N TYR A 192 -9.30 -12.64 -25.33
CA TYR A 192 -9.45 -11.22 -25.00
C TYR A 192 -8.68 -10.35 -26.01
N HIS A 193 -9.20 -9.17 -26.29
CA HIS A 193 -8.49 -8.19 -27.11
C HIS A 193 -7.29 -7.59 -26.38
N ALA A 194 -7.40 -7.47 -25.04
CA ALA A 194 -6.36 -6.96 -24.17
C ALA A 194 -6.29 -7.75 -22.86
N VAL A 195 -5.08 -7.98 -22.37
CA VAL A 195 -4.79 -8.59 -21.07
C VAL A 195 -3.96 -7.61 -20.25
N ILE A 196 -4.47 -7.20 -19.08
CA ILE A 196 -3.79 -6.28 -18.16
C ILE A 196 -3.31 -7.09 -16.95
N TYR A 197 -2.00 -7.15 -16.73
CA TYR A 197 -1.43 -7.76 -15.53
C TYR A 197 -1.28 -6.71 -14.42
N ALA A 198 -1.94 -6.96 -13.29
CA ALA A 198 -2.00 -6.11 -12.10
C ALA A 198 -1.64 -6.90 -10.84
N VAL A 199 -0.63 -7.76 -10.94
CA VAL A 199 -0.27 -8.78 -9.93
C VAL A 199 0.51 -8.23 -8.73
N GLY A 200 0.81 -6.93 -8.72
CA GLY A 200 1.48 -6.28 -7.60
C GLY A 200 2.98 -6.63 -7.51
N ALA A 201 3.48 -6.76 -6.27
CA ALA A 201 4.84 -7.17 -5.93
C ALA A 201 4.75 -8.18 -4.79
N ALA A 202 5.14 -9.42 -5.06
CA ALA A 202 4.83 -10.55 -4.18
C ALA A 202 5.96 -10.90 -3.19
N THR A 203 7.17 -10.33 -3.36
CA THR A 203 8.33 -10.63 -2.50
C THR A 203 8.88 -9.37 -1.84
N ASP A 204 9.82 -9.56 -0.93
CA ASP A 204 10.60 -8.49 -0.29
C ASP A 204 12.00 -8.36 -0.90
N LYS A 205 12.64 -7.24 -0.63
CA LYS A 205 14.08 -7.06 -0.87
C LYS A 205 14.86 -7.74 0.24
N ARG A 206 16.05 -8.27 -0.12
CA ARG A 206 16.98 -8.93 0.81
C ARG A 206 17.97 -7.92 1.38
N LEU A 207 18.38 -8.12 2.65
CA LEU A 207 19.47 -7.36 3.28
C LEU A 207 20.82 -7.78 2.71
N GLY A 208 20.98 -9.05 2.38
CA GLY A 208 22.25 -9.62 1.89
C GLY A 208 23.31 -9.72 2.97
N ILE A 209 22.91 -9.91 4.23
CA ILE A 209 23.79 -10.06 5.38
C ILE A 209 23.78 -11.52 5.89
N GLU A 210 24.82 -11.91 6.61
CA GLU A 210 24.90 -13.23 7.24
C GLU A 210 23.77 -13.40 8.27
N GLY A 211 23.19 -14.60 8.33
CA GLY A 211 22.11 -14.95 9.24
C GLY A 211 20.73 -14.43 8.84
N GLU A 212 20.58 -13.78 7.67
CA GLU A 212 19.28 -13.25 7.21
C GLU A 212 18.18 -14.31 7.10
N ASP A 213 18.54 -15.59 6.93
CA ASP A 213 17.61 -16.71 6.78
C ASP A 213 17.40 -17.52 8.09
N LEU A 214 17.90 -17.04 9.23
CA LEU A 214 17.63 -17.66 10.53
C LEU A 214 16.12 -17.64 10.85
N ARG A 215 15.65 -18.64 11.59
CA ARG A 215 14.27 -18.65 12.10
C ARG A 215 14.01 -17.34 12.86
N ASN A 216 12.82 -16.76 12.68
CA ASN A 216 12.42 -15.47 13.23
C ASN A 216 13.12 -14.23 12.63
N SER A 217 13.85 -14.41 11.51
CA SER A 217 14.18 -13.31 10.60
C SER A 217 13.18 -13.32 9.45
N VAL A 218 12.17 -12.47 9.51
CA VAL A 218 10.97 -12.53 8.67
C VAL A 218 10.83 -11.28 7.82
N ALA A 219 10.34 -11.41 6.60
CA ALA A 219 9.95 -10.25 5.81
C ALA A 219 8.73 -9.55 6.45
N ALA A 220 8.78 -8.24 6.61
CA ALA A 220 7.63 -7.47 7.11
C ALA A 220 6.38 -7.69 6.25
N THR A 221 6.55 -7.93 4.95
CA THR A 221 5.47 -8.25 4.01
C THR A 221 4.73 -9.54 4.39
N GLN A 222 5.46 -10.57 4.84
CA GLN A 222 4.88 -11.84 5.30
C GLN A 222 4.19 -11.65 6.67
N PHE A 223 4.82 -10.91 7.58
CA PHE A 223 4.24 -10.60 8.88
C PHE A 223 2.95 -9.78 8.76
N VAL A 224 2.93 -8.79 7.86
CA VAL A 224 1.73 -8.00 7.51
C VAL A 224 0.62 -8.89 6.94
N ALA A 225 0.96 -9.78 6.02
CA ALA A 225 0.02 -10.73 5.44
C ALA A 225 -0.53 -11.72 6.50
N TRP A 226 0.33 -12.17 7.43
CA TRP A 226 -0.04 -13.04 8.54
C TRP A 226 -1.08 -12.40 9.46
N TYR A 227 -0.84 -11.19 9.98
CA TYR A 227 -1.81 -10.56 10.86
C TYR A 227 -3.08 -10.09 10.14
N ASN A 228 -3.03 -9.94 8.82
CA ASN A 228 -4.21 -9.66 8.00
C ASN A 228 -4.96 -10.91 7.53
N GLY A 229 -4.51 -12.12 7.86
CA GLY A 229 -5.19 -13.37 7.53
C GLY A 229 -5.10 -13.76 6.05
N HIS A 230 -3.95 -13.48 5.41
CA HIS A 230 -3.68 -13.94 4.05
C HIS A 230 -3.49 -15.46 4.06
N PRO A 231 -4.20 -16.24 3.21
CA PRO A 231 -4.17 -17.70 3.26
C PRO A 231 -2.78 -18.32 3.17
N ASP A 232 -1.89 -17.75 2.35
CA ASP A 232 -0.53 -18.28 2.16
C ASP A 232 0.38 -18.07 3.38
N PHE A 233 -0.01 -17.22 4.32
CA PHE A 233 0.79 -16.85 5.48
C PHE A 233 0.08 -17.08 6.82
N ALA A 234 -1.11 -17.70 6.82
CA ALA A 234 -1.87 -17.97 8.04
C ALA A 234 -1.08 -18.87 9.02
N ASP A 235 -0.28 -19.79 8.50
CA ASP A 235 0.55 -20.73 9.27
C ASP A 235 1.99 -20.22 9.52
N LEU A 236 2.27 -18.92 9.29
CA LEU A 236 3.59 -18.36 9.55
C LEU A 236 3.95 -18.51 11.03
N ASP A 237 5.03 -19.24 11.31
CA ASP A 237 5.53 -19.44 12.67
C ASP A 237 6.40 -18.25 13.09
N VAL A 238 5.82 -17.36 13.88
CA VAL A 238 6.51 -16.20 14.47
C VAL A 238 6.60 -16.37 15.97
N ASP A 239 7.80 -16.31 16.53
CA ASP A 239 8.02 -16.31 17.97
C ASP A 239 8.04 -14.87 18.53
N LEU A 240 7.08 -14.56 19.42
CA LEU A 240 6.92 -13.28 20.10
C LEU A 240 7.26 -13.37 21.58
N SER A 241 7.96 -14.41 22.02
CA SER A 241 8.30 -14.65 23.43
C SER A 241 9.44 -13.77 23.94
N GLY A 242 10.27 -13.21 23.04
CA GLY A 242 11.31 -12.25 23.39
C GLY A 242 10.76 -10.88 23.77
N GLU A 243 11.54 -10.09 24.52
CA GLU A 243 11.12 -8.76 24.97
C GLU A 243 11.29 -7.68 23.90
N ARG A 244 12.16 -7.93 22.90
CA ARG A 244 12.51 -6.97 21.83
C ARG A 244 12.29 -7.55 20.45
N ALA A 245 11.73 -6.74 19.57
CA ALA A 245 11.75 -6.93 18.13
C ALA A 245 12.56 -5.81 17.45
N VAL A 246 13.25 -6.13 16.37
CA VAL A 246 13.94 -5.12 15.53
C VAL A 246 13.32 -5.10 14.14
N VAL A 247 12.94 -3.92 13.68
CA VAL A 247 12.42 -3.69 12.33
C VAL A 247 13.48 -2.95 11.52
N VAL A 248 13.97 -3.58 10.47
CA VAL A 248 14.96 -2.98 9.57
C VAL A 248 14.23 -2.22 8.48
N GLY A 249 14.32 -0.90 8.54
CA GLY A 249 13.58 0.05 7.69
C GLY A 249 12.72 1.00 8.51
N ASN A 250 12.43 2.16 7.95
CA ASN A 250 11.65 3.22 8.58
C ASN A 250 10.62 3.85 7.62
N GLY A 251 9.97 3.04 6.77
CA GLY A 251 8.79 3.45 6.01
C GLY A 251 7.48 3.13 6.76
N ASN A 252 6.32 3.49 6.19
CA ASN A 252 5.01 3.29 6.83
C ASN A 252 4.74 1.83 7.24
N VAL A 253 5.17 0.85 6.43
CA VAL A 253 5.05 -0.58 6.79
C VAL A 253 5.84 -0.91 8.07
N ALA A 254 7.01 -0.29 8.27
CA ALA A 254 7.79 -0.48 9.49
C ALA A 254 7.07 0.13 10.70
N LEU A 255 6.44 1.30 10.55
CA LEU A 255 5.63 1.92 11.59
C LEU A 255 4.39 1.08 11.91
N ASP A 256 3.68 0.57 10.91
CA ASP A 256 2.53 -0.33 11.08
C ASP A 256 2.90 -1.56 11.89
N VAL A 257 3.98 -2.24 11.48
CA VAL A 257 4.46 -3.44 12.17
C VAL A 257 4.86 -3.15 13.61
N ALA A 258 5.58 -2.05 13.85
CA ALA A 258 5.98 -1.64 15.19
C ALA A 258 4.74 -1.36 16.08
N ARG A 259 3.78 -0.61 15.56
CA ARG A 259 2.54 -0.28 16.25
C ARG A 259 1.73 -1.53 16.60
N ILE A 260 1.52 -2.45 15.64
CA ILE A 260 0.78 -3.70 15.89
C ILE A 260 1.43 -4.56 16.98
N LEU A 261 2.77 -4.60 17.05
CA LEU A 261 3.49 -5.37 18.07
C LEU A 261 3.35 -4.80 19.50
N VAL A 262 3.16 -3.49 19.63
CA VAL A 262 3.10 -2.82 20.94
C VAL A 262 1.69 -2.42 21.38
N THR A 263 0.73 -2.33 20.46
CA THR A 263 -0.66 -1.97 20.78
C THR A 263 -1.28 -3.04 21.69
N ASP A 264 -2.14 -2.60 22.60
CA ASP A 264 -2.90 -3.50 23.48
C ASP A 264 -3.73 -4.48 22.61
N PRO A 265 -3.60 -5.80 22.81
CA PRO A 265 -4.38 -6.78 22.08
C PRO A 265 -5.90 -6.61 22.19
N ASP A 266 -6.41 -5.99 23.27
CA ASP A 266 -7.84 -5.73 23.42
C ASP A 266 -8.30 -4.57 22.51
N GLU A 267 -7.44 -3.61 22.20
CA GLU A 267 -7.69 -2.61 21.15
C GLU A 267 -7.62 -3.25 19.74
N LEU A 268 -6.61 -4.08 19.49
CA LEU A 268 -6.53 -4.83 18.22
C LEU A 268 -7.73 -5.76 18.02
N ALA A 269 -8.30 -6.31 19.10
CA ALA A 269 -9.50 -7.15 19.03
C ALA A 269 -10.74 -6.41 18.50
N LYS A 270 -10.76 -5.08 18.49
CA LYS A 270 -11.86 -4.28 17.91
C LYS A 270 -11.74 -4.14 16.39
N THR A 271 -10.59 -4.49 15.81
CA THR A 271 -10.26 -4.34 14.40
C THR A 271 -10.60 -5.59 13.57
N ASP A 272 -10.14 -5.62 12.32
CA ASP A 272 -10.24 -6.79 11.43
C ASP A 272 -8.98 -7.70 11.45
N ILE A 273 -8.14 -7.62 12.50
CA ILE A 273 -6.97 -8.49 12.66
C ILE A 273 -7.39 -9.96 12.66
N ALA A 274 -6.58 -10.85 12.08
CA ALA A 274 -6.87 -12.28 12.06
C ALA A 274 -6.79 -12.91 13.45
N ASP A 275 -7.68 -13.87 13.75
CA ASP A 275 -7.81 -14.47 15.09
C ASP A 275 -6.55 -15.18 15.56
N HIS A 276 -5.85 -15.91 14.67
CA HIS A 276 -4.59 -16.58 15.00
C HIS A 276 -3.48 -15.58 15.38
N ALA A 277 -3.42 -14.44 14.71
CA ALA A 277 -2.46 -13.39 15.02
C ALA A 277 -2.80 -12.68 16.33
N LEU A 278 -4.08 -12.37 16.55
CA LEU A 278 -4.53 -11.79 17.83
C LEU A 278 -4.24 -12.71 19.02
N ALA A 279 -4.47 -14.02 18.87
CA ALA A 279 -4.15 -15.00 19.92
C ALA A 279 -2.65 -14.99 20.23
N LYS A 280 -1.79 -14.96 19.21
CA LYS A 280 -0.33 -14.93 19.39
C LYS A 280 0.14 -13.61 20.00
N LEU A 281 -0.45 -12.48 19.64
CA LEU A 281 -0.13 -11.17 20.20
C LEU A 281 -0.54 -11.06 21.68
N ARG A 282 -1.60 -11.76 22.13
CA ARG A 282 -1.97 -11.83 23.54
C ARG A 282 -0.95 -12.57 24.41
N GLU A 283 -0.17 -13.45 23.81
CA GLU A 283 0.90 -14.21 24.48
C GLU A 283 2.27 -13.55 24.30
N SER A 284 2.34 -12.41 23.58
CA SER A 284 3.58 -11.70 23.27
C SER A 284 4.20 -11.07 24.50
N ASN A 285 5.51 -11.23 24.63
CA ASN A 285 6.33 -10.54 25.64
C ASN A 285 7.00 -9.27 25.07
N ILE A 286 6.77 -8.94 23.78
CA ILE A 286 7.38 -7.77 23.16
C ILE A 286 6.94 -6.50 23.92
N SER A 287 7.91 -5.82 24.51
CA SER A 287 7.77 -4.55 25.21
C SER A 287 8.52 -3.41 24.52
N GLU A 288 9.43 -3.75 23.58
CA GLU A 288 10.22 -2.79 22.83
C GLU A 288 10.33 -3.20 21.36
N VAL A 289 10.08 -2.24 20.47
CA VAL A 289 10.34 -2.39 19.03
C VAL A 289 11.35 -1.34 18.60
N VAL A 290 12.49 -1.78 18.05
CA VAL A 290 13.54 -0.89 17.55
C VAL A 290 13.42 -0.76 16.03
N LEU A 291 13.24 0.45 15.54
CA LEU A 291 13.18 0.80 14.12
C LEU A 291 14.55 1.30 13.63
N LEU A 292 15.13 0.66 12.62
CA LEU A 292 16.43 1.02 12.08
C LEU A 292 16.30 1.82 10.79
N GLY A 293 16.81 3.05 10.77
CA GLY A 293 16.97 3.88 9.58
C GLY A 293 18.47 4.04 9.21
N ARG A 294 18.87 3.58 8.03
CA ARG A 294 20.27 3.71 7.60
C ARG A 294 20.71 5.16 7.37
N ARG A 295 19.78 6.07 7.12
CA ARG A 295 19.98 7.52 6.97
C ARG A 295 19.36 8.25 8.16
N GLY A 296 19.52 9.57 8.20
CA GLY A 296 18.97 10.41 9.26
C GLY A 296 17.48 10.68 9.10
N VAL A 297 16.97 11.47 10.04
CA VAL A 297 15.54 11.78 10.15
C VAL A 297 14.98 12.49 8.91
N ALA A 298 15.73 13.42 8.31
CA ALA A 298 15.30 14.14 7.10
C ALA A 298 15.04 13.21 5.89
N GLN A 299 15.70 12.05 5.85
CA GLN A 299 15.54 11.04 4.79
C GLN A 299 14.68 9.85 5.21
N ALA A 300 13.98 9.93 6.34
CA ALA A 300 13.08 8.87 6.77
C ALA A 300 11.93 8.69 5.76
N ALA A 301 11.59 7.43 5.50
CA ALA A 301 10.64 7.09 4.44
C ALA A 301 9.18 7.01 4.92
N TYR A 302 8.94 7.18 6.22
CA TYR A 302 7.58 7.30 6.77
C TYR A 302 6.98 8.67 6.43
N THR A 303 5.65 8.72 6.38
CA THR A 303 4.90 9.97 6.24
C THR A 303 4.73 10.66 7.59
N ASN A 304 4.60 11.98 7.58
CA ASN A 304 4.39 12.78 8.78
C ASN A 304 3.12 12.35 9.53
N SER A 305 2.07 12.02 8.81
CA SER A 305 0.80 11.57 9.37
C SER A 305 0.93 10.26 10.14
N GLU A 306 1.64 9.27 9.59
CA GLU A 306 1.86 7.98 10.25
C GLU A 306 2.82 8.12 11.45
N PHE A 307 3.81 8.98 11.33
CA PHE A 307 4.76 9.25 12.40
C PHE A 307 4.11 9.98 13.59
N LEU A 308 3.32 11.03 13.30
CA LEU A 308 2.55 11.77 14.30
C LEU A 308 1.64 10.84 15.11
N ALA A 309 0.91 9.98 14.41
CA ALA A 309 -0.06 9.06 15.03
C ALA A 309 0.56 7.99 15.95
N LEU A 310 1.87 7.74 15.89
CA LEU A 310 2.53 6.89 16.88
C LEU A 310 2.46 7.48 18.29
N GLY A 311 2.40 8.80 18.40
CA GLY A 311 2.28 9.50 19.67
C GLY A 311 0.93 9.37 20.35
N ASP A 312 -0.08 8.84 19.64
CA ASP A 312 -1.45 8.67 20.13
C ASP A 312 -1.76 7.22 20.56
N VAL A 313 -0.76 6.32 20.51
CA VAL A 313 -0.94 4.93 20.91
C VAL A 313 -0.89 4.82 22.44
N ASP A 314 -2.00 4.46 23.04
CA ASP A 314 -2.13 4.35 24.48
C ASP A 314 -1.13 3.33 25.06
N GLY A 315 -0.42 3.73 26.13
CA GLY A 315 0.55 2.88 26.83
C GLY A 315 1.85 2.63 26.06
N VAL A 316 2.16 3.47 25.07
CA VAL A 316 3.37 3.36 24.24
C VAL A 316 4.12 4.68 24.23
N ASP A 317 5.43 4.62 24.48
CA ASP A 317 6.33 5.77 24.33
C ASP A 317 7.12 5.66 23.02
N VAL A 318 7.15 6.75 22.25
CA VAL A 318 8.06 6.91 21.12
C VAL A 318 9.38 7.48 21.66
N VAL A 319 10.46 6.76 21.43
CA VAL A 319 11.78 7.09 21.99
C VAL A 319 12.76 7.38 20.86
N ILE A 320 13.37 8.55 20.90
CA ILE A 320 14.40 8.99 19.95
C ILE A 320 15.55 9.58 20.76
N ASP A 321 16.78 9.12 20.49
CA ASP A 321 17.97 9.75 21.07
C ASP A 321 18.21 11.10 20.38
N PRO A 322 18.24 12.22 21.13
CA PRO A 322 18.53 13.52 20.53
C PRO A 322 19.85 13.57 19.74
N ASP A 323 20.85 12.79 20.14
CA ASP A 323 22.15 12.73 19.48
C ASP A 323 22.07 12.03 18.10
N GLU A 324 20.99 11.34 17.78
CA GLU A 324 20.73 10.72 16.48
C GLU A 324 19.96 11.63 15.50
N LEU A 325 19.49 12.80 15.96
CA LEU A 325 18.77 13.78 15.14
C LEU A 325 19.71 14.71 14.36
N VAL A 326 20.80 14.14 13.88
CA VAL A 326 21.79 14.86 13.04
C VAL A 326 21.24 14.97 11.62
N LEU A 327 21.23 16.18 11.08
CA LEU A 327 20.87 16.42 9.68
C LEU A 327 22.10 16.24 8.78
N ASP A 328 21.85 15.88 7.53
CA ASP A 328 22.89 15.96 6.51
C ASP A 328 23.23 17.43 6.19
N PRO A 329 24.42 17.72 5.65
CA PRO A 329 24.88 19.09 5.45
C PRO A 329 23.96 19.96 4.57
N ALA A 330 23.27 19.35 3.59
CA ALA A 330 22.34 20.10 2.73
C ALA A 330 21.05 20.47 3.46
N SER A 331 20.47 19.51 4.21
CA SER A 331 19.29 19.75 5.04
C SER A 331 19.60 20.73 6.17
N GLU A 332 20.78 20.68 6.78
CA GLU A 332 21.20 21.62 7.82
C GLU A 332 21.35 23.05 7.28
N ALA A 333 21.96 23.20 6.10
CA ALA A 333 22.06 24.48 5.42
C ALA A 333 20.68 25.04 5.07
N ALA A 334 19.82 24.22 4.45
CA ALA A 334 18.46 24.61 4.08
C ALA A 334 17.61 25.00 5.31
N GLN A 335 17.76 24.30 6.44
CA GLN A 335 17.11 24.68 7.70
C GLN A 335 17.62 26.02 8.22
N SER A 336 18.92 26.29 8.10
CA SER A 336 19.52 27.55 8.56
C SER A 336 19.10 28.73 7.70
N ASP A 337 18.85 28.51 6.41
CA ASP A 337 18.43 29.52 5.43
C ASP A 337 16.91 29.65 5.30
N ASP A 338 16.13 28.89 6.10
CA ASP A 338 14.65 28.83 6.06
C ASP A 338 14.10 28.40 4.68
N THR A 339 14.82 27.50 4.02
CA THR A 339 14.48 26.95 2.69
C THR A 339 14.29 25.43 2.70
N LEU A 340 14.23 24.81 3.89
CA LEU A 340 13.97 23.39 4.03
C LEU A 340 12.51 23.10 3.65
N ASP A 341 12.32 22.13 2.76
CA ASP A 341 10.98 21.63 2.38
C ASP A 341 10.09 21.43 3.62
N SER A 342 8.85 21.92 3.57
CA SER A 342 7.92 21.93 4.70
C SER A 342 7.59 20.52 5.24
N THR A 343 7.54 19.51 4.36
CA THR A 343 7.33 18.11 4.74
C THR A 343 8.51 17.59 5.55
N ILE A 344 9.74 17.90 5.13
CA ILE A 344 10.97 17.52 5.84
C ILE A 344 11.10 18.31 7.15
N ALA A 345 10.81 19.60 7.13
CA ALA A 345 10.82 20.45 8.32
C ALA A 345 9.85 19.93 9.40
N THR A 346 8.64 19.56 9.00
CA THR A 346 7.64 18.94 9.89
C THR A 346 8.15 17.62 10.47
N LYS A 347 8.75 16.76 9.65
CA LYS A 347 9.34 15.47 10.08
C LYS A 347 10.41 15.66 11.15
N VAL A 348 11.33 16.61 10.93
CA VAL A 348 12.40 16.94 11.89
C VAL A 348 11.83 17.53 13.17
N ARG A 349 10.84 18.41 13.07
CA ARG A 349 10.16 19.00 14.23
C ARG A 349 9.49 17.93 15.09
N LEU A 350 8.68 17.06 14.48
CA LEU A 350 7.99 15.97 15.19
C LEU A 350 9.00 15.02 15.88
N ALA A 351 10.12 14.72 15.22
CA ALA A 351 11.14 13.87 15.82
C ALA A 351 11.80 14.52 17.04
N ARG A 352 12.04 15.83 17.02
CA ARG A 352 12.54 16.59 18.18
C ARG A 352 11.52 16.62 19.32
N GLU A 353 10.25 16.84 19.00
CA GLU A 353 9.17 16.79 19.99
C GLU A 353 9.08 15.42 20.66
N PHE A 354 9.18 14.31 19.91
CA PHE A 354 9.22 12.97 20.49
C PHE A 354 10.46 12.74 21.36
N ALA A 355 11.63 13.22 20.92
CA ALA A 355 12.87 13.09 21.69
C ALA A 355 12.81 13.82 23.06
N GLU A 356 12.04 14.89 23.16
CA GLU A 356 11.84 15.67 24.39
C GLU A 356 10.75 15.12 25.32
N ARG A 357 9.89 14.19 24.83
CA ARG A 357 8.81 13.62 25.63
C ARG A 357 9.37 12.75 26.77
N PRO A 358 8.89 12.91 28.01
CA PRO A 358 9.29 12.04 29.10
C PRO A 358 8.74 10.63 28.89
N GLN A 359 9.55 9.62 29.18
CA GLN A 359 9.11 8.22 29.16
C GLN A 359 8.27 7.90 30.39
N THR A 360 7.20 7.12 30.20
CA THR A 360 6.29 6.70 31.26
C THR A 360 6.69 5.29 31.74
N PRO A 361 7.00 5.10 33.03
CA PRO A 361 7.33 3.78 33.54
C PRO A 361 6.22 2.76 33.30
N GLY A 362 6.56 1.64 32.70
CA GLY A 362 5.62 0.56 32.39
C GLY A 362 5.01 0.61 30.99
N ASN A 363 5.16 1.71 30.26
CA ASN A 363 4.79 1.77 28.86
C ASN A 363 5.70 0.87 28.01
N LYS A 364 5.13 0.30 26.94
CA LYS A 364 5.91 -0.28 25.85
C LYS A 364 6.61 0.83 25.05
N ARG A 365 7.60 0.47 24.23
CA ARG A 365 8.41 1.48 23.53
C ARG A 365 8.55 1.19 22.05
N ILE A 366 8.47 2.24 21.23
CA ILE A 366 8.96 2.26 19.84
C ILE A 366 10.21 3.13 19.82
N VAL A 367 11.36 2.52 19.58
CA VAL A 367 12.66 3.19 19.61
C VAL A 367 13.19 3.40 18.20
N PHE A 368 13.39 4.64 17.81
CA PHE A 368 14.01 4.95 16.51
C PHE A 368 15.54 5.03 16.65
N ARG A 369 16.22 4.38 15.71
CA ARG A 369 17.68 4.43 15.57
C ARG A 369 18.01 4.90 14.17
N PHE A 370 18.33 6.18 14.03
CA PHE A 370 18.79 6.77 12.79
C PHE A 370 20.27 6.51 12.55
N LEU A 371 20.72 6.68 11.31
CA LEU A 371 22.11 6.46 10.89
C LEU A 371 22.65 5.09 11.34
N THR A 372 21.81 4.06 11.23
CA THR A 372 22.12 2.71 11.73
C THR A 372 21.79 1.66 10.67
N SER A 373 22.77 0.81 10.35
CA SER A 373 22.60 -0.31 9.41
C SER A 373 22.86 -1.66 10.10
N PRO A 374 22.06 -2.69 9.81
CA PRO A 374 22.36 -4.05 10.24
C PRO A 374 23.52 -4.62 9.40
N VAL A 375 24.35 -5.46 10.01
CA VAL A 375 25.49 -6.10 9.33
C VAL A 375 25.53 -7.61 9.47
N GLU A 376 24.93 -8.17 10.52
CA GLU A 376 24.89 -9.61 10.78
C GLU A 376 23.73 -9.93 11.72
N ILE A 377 23.05 -11.07 11.47
CA ILE A 377 22.10 -11.67 12.39
C ILE A 377 22.72 -12.96 12.92
N ALA A 378 22.86 -13.09 14.24
CA ALA A 378 23.48 -14.23 14.89
C ALA A 378 22.49 -14.98 15.78
N GLY A 379 22.73 -16.30 15.93
CA GLY A 379 21.96 -17.18 16.81
C GLY A 379 22.19 -18.66 16.50
N ASP A 380 21.67 -19.54 17.34
CA ASP A 380 21.76 -21.00 17.15
C ASP A 380 20.49 -21.52 16.46
N GLY A 381 20.43 -21.40 15.13
CA GLY A 381 19.28 -21.78 14.31
C GLY A 381 18.13 -20.78 14.31
N GLU A 382 18.08 -19.84 15.24
CA GLU A 382 17.10 -18.77 15.33
C GLU A 382 17.77 -17.44 15.74
N VAL A 383 17.08 -16.34 15.50
CA VAL A 383 17.58 -15.00 15.83
C VAL A 383 17.79 -14.86 17.34
N ALA A 384 18.97 -14.40 17.76
CA ALA A 384 19.28 -14.03 19.12
C ALA A 384 19.89 -12.63 19.24
N THR A 385 20.62 -12.19 18.20
CA THR A 385 21.33 -10.92 18.20
C THR A 385 21.37 -10.35 16.79
N LEU A 386 21.20 -9.03 16.67
CA LEU A 386 21.46 -8.25 15.46
C LEU A 386 22.64 -7.33 15.71
N THR A 387 23.74 -7.56 15.00
CA THR A 387 24.89 -6.63 15.00
C THR A 387 24.61 -5.49 14.05
N CYS A 388 24.76 -4.27 14.53
CA CYS A 388 24.55 -3.02 13.82
C CYS A 388 25.85 -2.21 13.72
N VAL A 389 25.90 -1.32 12.74
CA VAL A 389 26.96 -0.32 12.59
C VAL A 389 26.37 1.08 12.50
N ARG A 390 27.01 2.05 13.13
CA ARG A 390 26.69 3.46 12.96
C ARG A 390 27.13 3.93 11.58
N ASN A 391 26.31 4.74 10.95
CA ASN A 391 26.64 5.39 9.69
C ASN A 391 26.99 6.86 9.92
N ALA A 392 27.81 7.41 9.04
CA ALA A 392 28.05 8.83 8.93
C ALA A 392 27.66 9.32 7.52
N TYR A 393 27.24 10.57 7.41
CA TYR A 393 27.02 11.18 6.10
C TYR A 393 28.33 11.25 5.32
N ALA A 394 28.27 10.86 4.05
CA ALA A 394 29.40 10.96 3.14
C ALA A 394 29.37 12.32 2.44
N ASP A 395 30.58 12.87 2.17
CA ASP A 395 30.74 14.05 1.32
C ASP A 395 30.38 13.68 -0.14
N ALA A 396 29.11 13.80 -0.48
CA ALA A 396 28.61 13.52 -1.83
C ALA A 396 27.83 14.71 -2.38
N THR A 397 28.14 15.09 -3.62
CA THR A 397 27.37 16.10 -4.35
C THR A 397 26.11 15.42 -4.95
N GLY A 398 24.92 15.81 -4.49
CA GLY A 398 23.63 15.44 -5.07
C GLY A 398 22.77 14.56 -4.17
N THR A 399 22.96 13.24 -4.15
CA THR A 399 22.15 12.33 -3.32
C THR A 399 22.78 12.17 -1.94
N VAL A 400 21.97 12.27 -0.86
CA VAL A 400 22.45 12.04 0.51
C VAL A 400 22.92 10.59 0.67
N ALA A 401 24.23 10.40 0.70
CA ALA A 401 24.88 9.11 0.89
C ALA A 401 25.38 8.97 2.34
N VAL A 402 25.43 7.73 2.82
CA VAL A 402 25.99 7.39 4.13
C VAL A 402 27.03 6.28 3.97
N THR A 403 28.04 6.29 4.84
CA THR A 403 29.07 5.26 4.94
C THR A 403 29.08 4.66 6.33
N PRO A 404 29.27 3.34 6.47
CA PRO A 404 29.46 2.71 7.76
C PRO A 404 30.73 3.25 8.45
N THR A 405 30.65 3.48 9.76
CA THR A 405 31.80 3.80 10.61
C THR A 405 32.41 2.53 11.20
N GLU A 406 33.38 2.67 12.10
CA GLU A 406 33.93 1.55 12.87
C GLU A 406 33.09 1.23 14.13
N ASP A 407 32.12 2.08 14.47
CA ASP A 407 31.28 1.93 15.65
C ASP A 407 30.21 0.86 15.42
N ARG A 408 30.44 -0.32 16.04
CA ARG A 408 29.54 -1.47 15.98
C ARG A 408 28.96 -1.72 17.36
N PHE A 409 27.71 -2.19 17.39
CA PHE A 409 27.04 -2.59 18.61
C PHE A 409 26.01 -3.70 18.32
N ASP A 410 25.69 -4.45 19.36
CA ASP A 410 24.74 -5.55 19.28
C ASP A 410 23.39 -5.15 19.89
N LEU A 411 22.33 -5.62 19.26
CA LEU A 411 20.97 -5.59 19.76
C LEU A 411 20.53 -7.03 20.07
N GLU A 412 20.40 -7.37 21.33
CA GLU A 412 19.75 -8.63 21.71
C GLU A 412 18.29 -8.58 21.28
N THR A 413 17.85 -9.54 20.48
CA THR A 413 16.49 -9.59 19.94
C THR A 413 16.13 -11.01 19.51
N GLY A 414 14.89 -11.41 19.76
CA GLY A 414 14.36 -12.70 19.29
C GLY A 414 13.62 -12.60 17.96
N LEU A 415 13.42 -11.40 17.39
CA LEU A 415 12.67 -11.19 16.15
C LEU A 415 13.29 -10.05 15.34
N VAL A 416 13.60 -10.32 14.08
CA VAL A 416 14.02 -9.32 13.08
C VAL A 416 13.00 -9.29 11.95
N LEU A 417 12.43 -8.11 11.67
CA LEU A 417 11.47 -7.90 10.59
C LEU A 417 12.07 -6.98 9.52
N ARG A 418 12.19 -7.49 8.29
CA ARG A 418 12.77 -6.73 7.17
C ARG A 418 11.70 -5.91 6.48
N ALA A 419 11.71 -4.59 6.65
CA ALA A 419 10.77 -3.63 6.08
C ALA A 419 11.46 -2.70 5.06
N ILE A 420 12.30 -3.27 4.18
CA ILE A 420 13.14 -2.53 3.21
C ILE A 420 12.54 -2.45 1.79
N GLY A 421 11.28 -2.78 1.68
CA GLY A 421 10.46 -2.63 0.48
C GLY A 421 10.13 -3.94 -0.21
N TYR A 422 9.11 -3.87 -1.06
CA TYR A 422 8.63 -4.97 -1.90
C TYR A 422 9.42 -5.08 -3.20
N ARG A 423 9.31 -6.24 -3.85
CA ARG A 423 9.85 -6.51 -5.17
C ARG A 423 8.86 -7.35 -5.99
N GLY A 424 8.68 -6.99 -7.27
CA GLY A 424 7.95 -7.81 -8.22
C GLY A 424 8.65 -9.13 -8.51
N VAL A 425 7.89 -10.10 -8.95
CA VAL A 425 8.39 -11.41 -9.40
C VAL A 425 8.05 -11.60 -10.88
N PRO A 426 8.82 -12.40 -11.61
CA PRO A 426 8.49 -12.74 -13.00
C PRO A 426 7.06 -13.27 -13.13
N VAL A 427 6.34 -12.78 -14.11
CA VAL A 427 5.06 -13.33 -14.54
C VAL A 427 5.33 -14.28 -15.70
N THR A 428 4.82 -15.49 -15.62
CA THR A 428 5.02 -16.50 -16.67
C THR A 428 4.60 -15.93 -18.03
N ASP A 429 5.42 -16.17 -19.04
CA ASP A 429 5.22 -15.74 -20.43
C ASP A 429 5.28 -14.23 -20.67
N LEU A 430 5.70 -13.42 -19.66
CA LEU A 430 5.99 -12.00 -19.86
C LEU A 430 7.48 -11.70 -19.69
N PRO A 431 8.02 -10.73 -20.43
CA PRO A 431 9.35 -10.17 -20.20
C PRO A 431 9.44 -9.61 -18.76
N PHE A 432 10.63 -9.73 -18.16
CA PHE A 432 10.84 -9.22 -16.79
C PHE A 432 12.23 -8.60 -16.65
N ASP A 433 12.27 -7.43 -16.04
CA ASP A 433 13.51 -6.75 -15.65
C ASP A 433 13.88 -7.13 -14.22
N GLU A 434 14.84 -8.05 -14.10
CA GLU A 434 15.34 -8.51 -12.80
C GLU A 434 16.00 -7.37 -11.99
N GLY A 435 16.57 -6.36 -12.63
CA GLY A 435 17.22 -5.24 -11.96
C GLY A 435 16.23 -4.39 -11.19
N HIS A 436 15.13 -4.04 -11.82
CA HIS A 436 14.09 -3.17 -11.27
C HIS A 436 12.92 -3.94 -10.62
N GLY A 437 12.77 -5.24 -10.91
CA GLY A 437 11.67 -6.06 -10.39
C GLY A 437 10.33 -5.70 -11.02
N VAL A 438 10.31 -5.39 -12.31
CA VAL A 438 9.12 -4.95 -13.07
C VAL A 438 9.03 -5.62 -14.44
N VAL A 439 7.87 -5.57 -15.04
CA VAL A 439 7.69 -5.90 -16.46
C VAL A 439 8.03 -4.64 -17.28
N PRO A 440 8.94 -4.73 -18.28
CA PRO A 440 9.28 -3.61 -19.15
C PRO A 440 8.03 -3.10 -19.88
N ASN A 441 7.83 -1.78 -19.87
CA ASN A 441 6.63 -1.19 -20.46
C ASN A 441 6.80 0.29 -20.81
N THR A 442 5.96 0.77 -21.71
CA THR A 442 5.76 2.19 -21.98
C THR A 442 4.27 2.54 -21.83
N GLU A 443 3.95 3.45 -20.90
CA GLU A 443 2.57 3.83 -20.55
C GLU A 443 1.64 2.64 -20.25
N GLY A 444 2.20 1.57 -19.67
CA GLY A 444 1.50 0.31 -19.38
C GLY A 444 1.47 -0.71 -20.52
N ARG A 445 1.87 -0.39 -21.75
CA ARG A 445 2.04 -1.36 -22.84
C ARG A 445 3.30 -2.18 -22.62
N VAL A 446 3.18 -3.50 -22.54
CA VAL A 446 4.32 -4.41 -22.32
C VAL A 446 5.29 -4.31 -23.50
N GLN A 447 6.59 -4.28 -23.20
CA GLN A 447 7.67 -4.29 -24.18
C GLN A 447 8.48 -5.60 -24.07
N THR A 448 9.07 -6.05 -25.18
CA THR A 448 9.91 -7.26 -25.22
C THR A 448 11.15 -7.18 -24.34
N ALA A 449 11.64 -5.97 -24.08
CA ALA A 449 12.72 -5.60 -23.16
C ALA A 449 12.59 -4.11 -22.83
N ALA A 450 13.44 -3.58 -21.96
CA ALA A 450 13.58 -2.12 -21.78
C ALA A 450 13.91 -1.47 -23.14
N ASP A 451 13.12 -0.46 -23.52
CA ASP A 451 13.18 0.22 -24.83
C ASP A 451 12.98 -0.72 -26.07
N GLY A 452 12.42 -1.91 -25.84
CA GLY A 452 12.09 -2.88 -26.91
C GLY A 452 10.76 -2.59 -27.58
N ASP A 453 10.39 -3.48 -28.53
CA ASP A 453 9.12 -3.39 -29.24
C ASP A 453 7.92 -3.65 -28.30
N VAL A 454 6.82 -2.92 -28.53
CA VAL A 454 5.56 -3.14 -27.82
C VAL A 454 4.95 -4.48 -28.22
N MET A 455 4.49 -5.24 -27.24
CA MET A 455 3.74 -6.49 -27.44
C MET A 455 2.24 -6.16 -27.52
N PRO A 456 1.61 -6.26 -28.71
CA PRO A 456 0.20 -5.85 -28.89
C PRO A 456 -0.75 -6.63 -27.98
N GLY A 457 -1.74 -5.93 -27.41
CA GLY A 457 -2.75 -6.54 -26.53
C GLY A 457 -2.28 -6.88 -25.13
N LEU A 458 -1.01 -6.67 -24.77
CA LEU A 458 -0.47 -6.94 -23.44
C LEU A 458 -0.15 -5.66 -22.69
N TYR A 459 -0.66 -5.59 -21.46
CA TYR A 459 -0.52 -4.40 -20.59
C TYR A 459 -0.17 -4.79 -19.16
N VAL A 460 0.42 -3.83 -18.45
CA VAL A 460 0.71 -3.93 -17.01
C VAL A 460 0.26 -2.68 -16.29
N THR A 461 -0.11 -2.82 -15.00
CA THR A 461 -0.45 -1.71 -14.12
C THR A 461 -0.02 -1.97 -12.67
N GLY A 462 0.09 -0.91 -11.88
CA GLY A 462 0.46 -1.01 -10.47
C GLY A 462 1.95 -1.27 -10.25
N TRP A 463 2.27 -1.98 -9.17
CA TRP A 463 3.66 -2.19 -8.76
C TRP A 463 4.47 -3.05 -9.73
N ILE A 464 3.85 -3.98 -10.41
CA ILE A 464 4.54 -4.77 -11.45
C ILE A 464 4.93 -3.91 -12.68
N LYS A 465 4.27 -2.75 -12.87
CA LYS A 465 4.58 -1.78 -13.93
C LYS A 465 5.70 -0.82 -13.53
N ARG A 466 5.62 -0.21 -12.31
CA ARG A 466 6.45 0.94 -11.91
C ARG A 466 7.40 0.68 -10.73
N GLY A 467 7.40 -0.53 -10.18
CA GLY A 467 8.05 -0.84 -8.90
C GLY A 467 7.12 -0.58 -7.71
N ALA A 468 7.51 -1.14 -6.57
CA ALA A 468 6.72 -1.09 -5.33
C ALA A 468 6.91 0.25 -4.60
N THR A 469 6.30 1.30 -5.13
CA THR A 469 6.31 2.65 -4.57
C THR A 469 4.90 3.24 -4.52
N GLY A 470 4.68 4.16 -3.60
CA GLY A 470 3.40 4.85 -3.42
C GLY A 470 2.27 3.99 -2.82
N GLY A 471 1.28 4.66 -2.27
CA GLY A 471 0.11 4.07 -1.62
C GLY A 471 -1.01 3.67 -2.59
N ILE A 472 -2.22 3.60 -2.04
CA ILE A 472 -3.43 3.19 -2.77
C ILE A 472 -3.72 4.15 -3.93
N GLY A 473 -3.68 5.46 -3.69
CA GLY A 473 -4.04 6.47 -4.68
C GLY A 473 -3.11 6.55 -5.88
N MET A 474 -1.81 6.32 -5.68
CA MET A 474 -0.87 6.19 -6.79
C MET A 474 -1.26 5.09 -7.79
N ASN A 475 -1.97 4.07 -7.33
CA ASN A 475 -2.50 3.03 -8.22
C ASN A 475 -3.65 3.54 -9.08
N ARG A 476 -4.36 4.60 -8.68
CA ARG A 476 -5.42 5.21 -9.49
C ARG A 476 -4.86 5.80 -10.77
N ILE A 477 -3.84 6.66 -10.66
CA ILE A 477 -3.18 7.24 -11.84
C ILE A 477 -2.61 6.12 -12.72
N CYS A 478 -1.88 5.19 -12.11
CA CYS A 478 -1.28 4.07 -12.82
C CYS A 478 -2.32 3.21 -13.56
N GLY A 479 -3.46 2.92 -12.89
CA GLY A 479 -4.57 2.17 -13.48
C GLY A 479 -5.26 2.93 -14.61
N GLN A 480 -5.51 4.22 -14.42
CA GLN A 480 -6.12 5.09 -15.43
C GLN A 480 -5.23 5.24 -16.66
N GLU A 481 -3.93 5.48 -16.49
CA GLU A 481 -2.97 5.55 -17.59
C GLU A 481 -3.01 4.27 -18.43
N THR A 482 -2.93 3.11 -17.81
CA THR A 482 -2.98 1.82 -18.52
C THR A 482 -4.33 1.60 -19.21
N ALA A 483 -5.45 1.91 -18.53
CA ALA A 483 -6.78 1.81 -19.14
C ALA A 483 -6.96 2.76 -20.34
N GLN A 484 -6.43 3.98 -20.25
CA GLN A 484 -6.44 4.95 -21.36
C GLN A 484 -5.59 4.46 -22.54
N ALA A 485 -4.44 3.80 -22.26
CA ALA A 485 -3.63 3.17 -23.30
C ALA A 485 -4.43 2.07 -24.03
N VAL A 486 -5.13 1.19 -23.30
CA VAL A 486 -6.02 0.16 -23.88
C VAL A 486 -7.13 0.80 -24.73
N ILE A 487 -7.78 1.85 -24.24
CA ILE A 487 -8.84 2.57 -24.97
C ILE A 487 -8.29 3.23 -26.23
N ALA A 488 -7.12 3.85 -26.15
CA ALA A 488 -6.47 4.49 -27.31
C ALA A 488 -6.14 3.48 -28.41
N ASP A 489 -5.58 2.32 -28.03
CA ASP A 489 -5.25 1.25 -28.96
C ASP A 489 -6.49 0.62 -29.57
N PHE A 490 -7.60 0.53 -28.81
CA PHE A 490 -8.89 0.09 -29.34
C PHE A 490 -9.46 1.07 -30.38
N VAL A 491 -9.40 2.37 -30.11
CA VAL A 491 -9.84 3.42 -31.06
C VAL A 491 -8.97 3.42 -32.31
N ALA A 492 -7.67 3.13 -32.17
CA ALA A 492 -6.73 3.01 -33.28
C ALA A 492 -6.86 1.70 -34.10
N ALA A 493 -7.77 0.79 -33.70
CA ALA A 493 -7.93 -0.55 -34.26
C ALA A 493 -6.63 -1.38 -34.22
N ALA A 494 -5.86 -1.25 -33.14
CA ALA A 494 -4.58 -1.93 -32.94
C ALA A 494 -4.72 -3.37 -32.44
N PHE A 495 -5.95 -3.87 -32.19
CA PHE A 495 -6.20 -5.22 -31.73
C PHE A 495 -6.72 -6.13 -32.84
N ASP A 496 -6.21 -7.34 -32.88
CA ASP A 496 -6.84 -8.44 -33.59
C ASP A 496 -8.10 -8.91 -32.87
N ASP A 497 -9.05 -9.49 -33.59
CA ASP A 497 -10.20 -10.15 -32.98
C ASP A 497 -9.77 -11.41 -32.24
N PRO A 498 -10.31 -11.67 -31.04
CA PRO A 498 -10.04 -12.92 -30.32
C PRO A 498 -10.35 -14.14 -31.19
N SER A 499 -9.43 -15.10 -31.23
CA SER A 499 -9.57 -16.31 -32.02
C SER A 499 -10.54 -17.33 -31.42
N THR A 500 -10.87 -17.16 -30.12
CA THR A 500 -11.75 -18.05 -29.34
C THR A 500 -12.70 -17.21 -28.50
N SER A 501 -13.93 -17.70 -28.25
CA SER A 501 -14.87 -17.02 -27.38
C SER A 501 -14.43 -16.99 -25.92
N ARG A 502 -14.73 -15.92 -25.21
CA ARG A 502 -14.58 -15.83 -23.77
C ARG A 502 -15.72 -16.52 -22.99
N ASP A 503 -16.81 -16.88 -23.67
CA ASP A 503 -18.03 -17.43 -23.01
C ASP A 503 -17.79 -18.81 -22.37
N ASP A 504 -16.74 -19.53 -22.82
CA ASP A 504 -16.36 -20.84 -22.29
C ASP A 504 -15.40 -20.78 -21.10
N VAL A 505 -14.89 -19.59 -20.73
CA VAL A 505 -13.86 -19.44 -19.67
C VAL A 505 -14.31 -20.04 -18.35
N ALA A 506 -15.56 -19.85 -17.96
CA ALA A 506 -16.09 -20.40 -16.71
C ALA A 506 -16.09 -21.93 -16.70
N ALA A 507 -16.45 -22.57 -17.83
CA ALA A 507 -16.38 -24.02 -17.98
C ALA A 507 -14.92 -24.50 -18.02
N LEU A 508 -14.06 -23.83 -18.77
CA LEU A 508 -12.65 -24.16 -18.89
C LEU A 508 -11.95 -24.20 -17.53
N VAL A 509 -12.11 -23.17 -16.70
CA VAL A 509 -11.46 -23.12 -15.38
C VAL A 509 -12.06 -24.15 -14.41
N ALA A 510 -13.35 -24.43 -14.49
CA ALA A 510 -14.02 -25.48 -13.69
C ALA A 510 -13.51 -26.88 -14.08
N ASP A 511 -13.35 -27.18 -15.37
CA ASP A 511 -12.81 -28.46 -15.85
C ASP A 511 -11.35 -28.70 -15.38
N ARG A 512 -10.64 -27.62 -15.04
CA ARG A 512 -9.28 -27.65 -14.47
C ARG A 512 -9.27 -27.61 -12.93
N GLY A 513 -10.42 -27.77 -12.31
CA GLY A 513 -10.54 -27.89 -10.86
C GLY A 513 -10.56 -26.57 -10.09
N ALA A 514 -10.76 -25.43 -10.77
CA ALA A 514 -10.96 -24.17 -10.06
C ALA A 514 -12.39 -24.07 -9.50
N ASN A 515 -12.51 -23.89 -8.19
CA ASN A 515 -13.77 -23.52 -7.53
C ASN A 515 -13.94 -21.99 -7.63
N ARG A 516 -14.27 -21.51 -8.84
CA ARG A 516 -14.45 -20.09 -9.13
C ARG A 516 -15.42 -19.45 -8.17
N ILE A 517 -15.05 -18.29 -7.61
CA ILE A 517 -15.91 -17.44 -6.81
C ILE A 517 -16.27 -16.20 -7.65
N ASP A 518 -17.57 -15.99 -7.85
CA ASP A 518 -18.12 -14.82 -8.52
C ASP A 518 -18.53 -13.72 -7.52
N LEU A 519 -19.19 -12.67 -7.99
CA LEU A 519 -19.66 -11.57 -7.15
C LEU A 519 -20.65 -12.04 -6.06
N THR A 520 -21.48 -13.05 -6.35
CA THR A 520 -22.44 -13.58 -5.37
C THR A 520 -21.70 -14.34 -4.27
N GLY A 521 -20.77 -15.20 -4.65
CA GLY A 521 -19.91 -15.92 -3.71
C GLY A 521 -19.06 -14.98 -2.86
N TRP A 522 -18.47 -13.93 -3.46
CA TRP A 522 -17.74 -12.93 -2.69
C TRP A 522 -18.64 -12.20 -1.66
N LYS A 523 -19.83 -11.77 -2.06
CA LYS A 523 -20.79 -11.13 -1.13
C LYS A 523 -21.19 -12.05 0.01
N ALA A 524 -21.29 -13.36 -0.22
CA ALA A 524 -21.58 -14.34 0.82
C ALA A 524 -20.42 -14.47 1.82
N ILE A 525 -19.17 -14.51 1.34
CA ILE A 525 -17.97 -14.51 2.17
C ILE A 525 -17.95 -13.26 3.04
N ASP A 526 -18.06 -12.07 2.45
CA ASP A 526 -18.02 -10.79 3.15
C ASP A 526 -19.11 -10.68 4.22
N ALA A 527 -20.33 -11.13 3.89
CA ALA A 527 -21.46 -11.16 4.83
C ALA A 527 -21.21 -12.13 6.00
N ALA A 528 -20.64 -13.30 5.74
CA ALA A 528 -20.32 -14.29 6.76
C ALA A 528 -19.25 -13.78 7.73
N GLU A 529 -18.15 -13.22 7.23
CA GLU A 529 -17.09 -12.62 8.05
C GLU A 529 -17.60 -11.47 8.91
N LYS A 530 -18.40 -10.55 8.32
CA LYS A 530 -19.02 -9.43 9.05
C LYS A 530 -20.03 -9.91 10.10
N SER A 531 -20.77 -10.98 9.81
CA SER A 531 -21.72 -11.57 10.77
C SER A 531 -20.99 -12.19 11.95
N ALA A 532 -19.92 -12.94 11.69
CA ALA A 532 -19.07 -13.52 12.73
C ALA A 532 -18.41 -12.43 13.59
N GLY A 533 -17.92 -11.36 12.98
CA GLY A 533 -17.34 -10.21 13.69
C GLY A 533 -18.34 -9.52 14.61
N ARG A 534 -19.56 -9.23 14.12
CA ARG A 534 -20.62 -8.61 14.95
C ARG A 534 -20.96 -9.44 16.18
N ALA A 535 -20.91 -10.76 16.08
CA ALA A 535 -21.18 -11.65 17.22
C ALA A 535 -20.12 -11.50 18.34
N THR A 536 -18.95 -11.00 18.05
CA THR A 536 -17.83 -10.78 18.96
C THR A 536 -17.48 -9.30 19.19
N GLY A 537 -18.30 -8.36 18.67
CA GLY A 537 -18.05 -6.92 18.80
C GLY A 537 -16.95 -6.38 17.87
N ARG A 538 -16.61 -7.11 16.81
CA ARG A 538 -15.56 -6.77 15.84
C ARG A 538 -16.13 -6.29 14.50
N VAL A 539 -15.32 -5.62 13.71
CA VAL A 539 -15.68 -5.22 12.34
C VAL A 539 -15.97 -6.46 11.48
N ARG A 540 -15.10 -7.45 11.54
CA ARG A 540 -15.24 -8.77 10.92
C ARG A 540 -14.35 -9.81 11.61
N THR A 541 -14.66 -11.08 11.44
CA THR A 541 -13.75 -12.19 11.70
C THR A 541 -13.35 -12.78 10.35
N LYS A 542 -12.07 -12.64 9.99
CA LYS A 542 -11.57 -13.08 8.69
C LYS A 542 -11.44 -14.60 8.64
N PHE A 543 -11.88 -15.21 7.54
CA PHE A 543 -11.44 -16.55 7.17
C PHE A 543 -9.97 -16.50 6.75
N VAL A 544 -9.26 -17.62 6.95
CA VAL A 544 -7.82 -17.72 6.67
C VAL A 544 -7.46 -18.93 5.81
N SER A 545 -8.38 -19.87 5.58
CA SER A 545 -8.16 -21.03 4.72
C SER A 545 -9.02 -20.99 3.46
N ILE A 546 -8.49 -21.51 2.36
CA ILE A 546 -9.23 -21.60 1.08
C ILE A 546 -10.55 -22.36 1.27
N SER A 547 -10.55 -23.44 2.07
CA SER A 547 -11.75 -24.24 2.33
C SER A 547 -12.86 -23.47 3.05
N GLU A 548 -12.53 -22.57 3.99
CA GLU A 548 -13.53 -21.72 4.66
C GLU A 548 -14.17 -20.75 3.68
N PHE A 549 -13.37 -20.12 2.81
CA PHE A 549 -13.87 -19.22 1.78
C PHE A 549 -14.81 -19.93 0.80
N GLU A 550 -14.41 -21.12 0.31
CA GLU A 550 -15.22 -21.91 -0.62
C GLU A 550 -16.55 -22.36 0.02
N ALA A 551 -16.52 -22.79 1.28
CA ALA A 551 -17.71 -23.16 2.03
C ALA A 551 -18.68 -21.97 2.19
N ALA A 552 -18.16 -20.80 2.56
CA ALA A 552 -18.97 -19.58 2.71
C ALA A 552 -19.56 -19.11 1.38
N ALA A 553 -18.77 -19.14 0.30
CA ALA A 553 -19.23 -18.77 -1.05
C ALA A 553 -20.39 -19.67 -1.52
N THR A 554 -20.30 -20.97 -1.25
CA THR A 554 -21.32 -21.96 -1.66
C THR A 554 -22.62 -21.83 -0.84
N ALA A 555 -22.51 -21.52 0.46
CA ALA A 555 -23.67 -21.34 1.33
C ALA A 555 -24.55 -20.15 0.91
N GLY A 556 -23.97 -19.11 0.32
CA GLY A 556 -24.70 -17.95 -0.21
C GLY A 556 -25.34 -18.14 -1.58
N ALA A 557 -25.05 -19.26 -2.26
CA ALA A 557 -25.62 -19.59 -3.57
C ALA A 557 -26.90 -20.44 -3.46
N GLN A 558 -27.26 -20.91 -2.27
CA GLN A 558 -28.51 -21.62 -1.95
C GLN A 558 -29.57 -20.64 -1.39
#